data_2e349179f5f4146145d892f0b93d2f1d
#
_entry.id   2e349179f5f4146145d892f0b93d2f1d
#
_cell.length_a   1.000
_cell.length_b   1.000
_cell.length_c   1.000
_cell.angle_alpha   90.00
_cell.angle_beta   90.00
_cell.angle_gamma   90.00
#
_symmetry.space_group_name_H-M   'P 1'
#
loop_
_entity.id
_entity.type
_entity.pdbx_description
1 polymer ?
#
loop_
_entity_poly.entity_id
_entity_poly.type
_entity_poly.pdbx_seq_one_letter_code
_entity_poly.pdbx_strand_id
1 'polypeptide(L)'
;MFRRGASACVWALTVGLLAGCAEPPDKEMDQAQGAIDAARAAGADQYAKTEYDAAATALQNAHEAVTAGDYRLALNYALDSREHAQNAARDTADTKARMRSEIERTLAEVDARVAKAQAQIAAAERARVPPRLLRQPTRDLATVVADLQEPRAAVAGGDYLRATQALDGMKERVEKVVAEVA
;
A
#
# COMPACT_ATOMS: atom_id res chain seq x y z
N MET A 1 -36.06 89.06 8.49
CA MET A 1 -36.34 88.39 9.78
C MET A 1 -35.97 86.85 9.59
N PHE A 2 -35.06 86.46 10.39
CA PHE A 2 -34.46 85.16 10.38
C PHE A 2 -35.37 84.05 10.89
N ARG A 3 -35.39 82.85 10.28
CA ARG A 3 -35.64 81.64 11.02
C ARG A 3 -34.82 80.51 10.44
N ARG A 4 -33.84 80.08 11.20
CA ARG A 4 -33.00 78.90 11.05
C ARG A 4 -33.83 77.64 11.26
N GLY A 5 -33.82 76.74 10.31
CA GLY A 5 -34.30 75.39 10.47
C GLY A 5 -33.11 74.43 10.41
N ALA A 6 -32.79 73.81 11.54
CA ALA A 6 -31.73 72.84 11.67
C ALA A 6 -32.25 71.50 11.17
N SER A 7 -31.71 71.02 10.05
CA SER A 7 -31.91 69.62 9.59
C SER A 7 -30.88 68.70 10.26
N ALA A 8 -31.33 67.98 11.24
CA ALA A 8 -30.57 66.85 11.81
C ALA A 8 -30.55 65.68 10.87
N CYS A 9 -29.44 65.48 10.17
CA CYS A 9 -29.18 64.21 9.45
C CYS A 9 -28.85 63.10 10.45
N VAL A 10 -29.83 62.28 10.69
CA VAL A 10 -29.62 60.98 11.40
C VAL A 10 -28.97 60.03 10.43
N TRP A 11 -27.68 59.80 10.54
CA TRP A 11 -26.94 58.73 9.90
C TRP A 11 -27.25 57.45 10.68
N ALA A 12 -28.23 56.67 10.21
CA ALA A 12 -28.43 55.32 10.64
C ALA A 12 -27.30 54.45 10.08
N LEU A 13 -26.33 54.14 10.93
CA LEU A 13 -25.26 53.20 10.64
C LEU A 13 -25.85 51.78 10.69
N THR A 14 -26.34 51.27 9.56
CA THR A 14 -26.72 49.87 9.40
C THR A 14 -25.44 49.06 9.31
N VAL A 15 -24.96 48.58 10.45
CA VAL A 15 -23.98 47.49 10.54
C VAL A 15 -24.70 46.23 10.10
N GLY A 16 -24.61 45.92 8.80
CA GLY A 16 -25.01 44.63 8.26
C GLY A 16 -24.08 43.59 8.83
N LEU A 17 -24.57 42.80 9.79
CA LEU A 17 -23.99 41.53 10.18
C LEU A 17 -24.02 40.62 8.95
N LEU A 18 -22.93 40.58 8.21
CA LEU A 18 -22.60 39.49 7.27
C LEU A 18 -22.35 38.25 8.14
N ALA A 19 -23.41 37.63 8.64
CA ALA A 19 -23.38 36.25 9.04
C ALA A 19 -23.17 35.43 7.73
N GLY A 20 -21.92 35.30 7.31
CA GLY A 20 -21.56 34.32 6.32
C GLY A 20 -21.96 32.99 6.90
N CYS A 21 -23.11 32.43 6.48
CA CYS A 21 -23.43 31.05 6.73
C CYS A 21 -22.34 30.25 6.05
N ALA A 22 -21.35 29.81 6.81
CA ALA A 22 -20.38 28.85 6.32
C ALA A 22 -21.18 27.58 5.98
N GLU A 23 -21.07 27.15 4.75
CA GLU A 23 -21.70 25.91 4.27
C GLU A 23 -20.79 24.73 4.62
N PRO A 24 -21.34 23.55 4.96
CA PRO A 24 -20.54 22.35 5.15
C PRO A 24 -19.65 22.06 3.92
N PRO A 25 -18.42 21.59 4.08
CA PRO A 25 -17.50 21.33 2.98
C PRO A 25 -17.77 19.95 2.34
N ASP A 26 -19.03 19.69 1.98
CA ASP A 26 -19.49 18.39 1.48
C ASP A 26 -18.70 17.95 0.25
N LYS A 27 -18.40 18.86 -0.67
CA LYS A 27 -17.63 18.56 -1.87
C LYS A 27 -16.20 18.08 -1.57
N GLU A 28 -15.52 18.73 -0.61
CA GLU A 28 -14.17 18.37 -0.21
C GLU A 28 -14.17 17.04 0.55
N MET A 29 -15.18 16.77 1.35
CA MET A 29 -15.38 15.50 2.04
C MET A 29 -15.66 14.36 1.06
N ASP A 30 -16.51 14.58 0.06
CA ASP A 30 -16.75 13.62 -1.02
C ASP A 30 -15.47 13.33 -1.82
N GLN A 31 -14.66 14.35 -2.10
CA GLN A 31 -13.37 14.19 -2.76
C GLN A 31 -12.37 13.39 -1.90
N ALA A 32 -12.36 13.62 -0.60
CA ALA A 32 -11.54 12.86 0.34
C ALA A 32 -11.96 11.39 0.39
N GLN A 33 -13.27 11.13 0.48
CA GLN A 33 -13.81 9.76 0.45
C GLN A 33 -13.44 9.07 -0.87
N GLY A 34 -13.62 9.73 -2.01
CA GLY A 34 -13.23 9.18 -3.31
C GLY A 34 -11.74 8.87 -3.42
N ALA A 35 -10.88 9.70 -2.80
CA ALA A 35 -9.44 9.45 -2.76
C ALA A 35 -9.09 8.24 -1.88
N ILE A 36 -9.76 8.07 -0.72
CA ILE A 36 -9.60 6.89 0.15
C ILE A 36 -10.02 5.62 -0.59
N ASP A 37 -11.16 5.66 -1.30
CA ASP A 37 -11.66 4.51 -2.05
C ASP A 37 -10.70 4.13 -3.20
N ALA A 38 -10.12 5.11 -3.88
CA ALA A 38 -9.10 4.90 -4.90
C ALA A 38 -7.81 4.30 -4.31
N ALA A 39 -7.35 4.80 -3.15
CA ALA A 39 -6.19 4.27 -2.44
C ALA A 39 -6.43 2.81 -2.00
N ARG A 40 -7.63 2.51 -1.48
CA ARG A 40 -8.02 1.14 -1.12
C ARG A 40 -8.05 0.22 -2.33
N ALA A 41 -8.62 0.66 -3.44
CA ALA A 41 -8.63 -0.11 -4.69
C ALA A 41 -7.21 -0.40 -5.21
N ALA A 42 -6.25 0.47 -4.93
CA ALA A 42 -4.83 0.25 -5.20
C ALA A 42 -4.18 -0.75 -4.22
N GLY A 43 -4.81 -1.02 -3.06
CA GLY A 43 -4.31 -1.88 -1.99
C GLY A 43 -3.57 -1.14 -0.88
N ALA A 44 -3.84 0.16 -0.69
CA ALA A 44 -3.16 0.98 0.30
C ALA A 44 -3.37 0.50 1.74
N ASP A 45 -4.50 -0.13 2.03
CA ASP A 45 -4.82 -0.78 3.30
C ASP A 45 -3.82 -1.87 3.70
N GLN A 46 -3.09 -2.44 2.73
CA GLN A 46 -2.07 -3.48 2.95
C GLN A 46 -0.65 -2.96 2.74
N TYR A 47 -0.41 -2.17 1.71
CA TYR A 47 0.94 -1.76 1.28
C TYR A 47 1.38 -0.39 1.80
N ALA A 48 0.44 0.47 2.23
CA ALA A 48 0.69 1.82 2.75
C ALA A 48 -0.25 2.15 3.92
N LYS A 49 -0.39 1.20 4.84
CA LYS A 49 -1.39 1.23 5.92
C LYS A 49 -1.35 2.51 6.75
N THR A 50 -0.18 3.05 7.06
CA THR A 50 -0.04 4.26 7.90
C THR A 50 -0.73 5.46 7.28
N GLU A 51 -0.45 5.76 6.02
CA GLU A 51 -1.07 6.88 5.30
C GLU A 51 -2.56 6.62 5.04
N TYR A 52 -2.93 5.38 4.76
CA TYR A 52 -4.33 4.99 4.57
C TYR A 52 -5.17 5.19 5.84
N ASP A 53 -4.67 4.75 6.99
CA ASP A 53 -5.34 4.93 8.29
C ASP A 53 -5.41 6.41 8.68
N ALA A 54 -4.36 7.19 8.39
CA ALA A 54 -4.35 8.63 8.61
C ALA A 54 -5.44 9.34 7.77
N ALA A 55 -5.58 8.95 6.51
CA ALA A 55 -6.64 9.48 5.63
C ALA A 55 -8.05 9.19 6.20
N ALA A 56 -8.30 7.96 6.62
CA ALA A 56 -9.59 7.56 7.20
C ALA A 56 -9.87 8.32 8.50
N THR A 57 -8.86 8.47 9.36
CA THR A 57 -8.99 9.22 10.63
C THR A 57 -9.27 10.69 10.37
N ALA A 58 -8.57 11.34 9.42
CA ALA A 58 -8.80 12.72 9.09
C ALA A 58 -10.22 12.95 8.54
N LEU A 59 -10.76 12.04 7.71
CA LEU A 59 -12.13 12.14 7.23
C LEU A 59 -13.16 12.00 8.35
N GLN A 60 -12.91 11.10 9.31
CA GLN A 60 -13.75 10.99 10.50
C GLN A 60 -13.76 12.30 11.30
N ASN A 61 -12.59 12.91 11.53
CA ASN A 61 -12.46 14.20 12.21
C ASN A 61 -13.20 15.32 11.45
N ALA A 62 -13.22 15.29 10.10
CA ALA A 62 -14.01 16.22 9.30
C ALA A 62 -15.51 16.09 9.59
N HIS A 63 -16.04 14.88 9.66
CA HIS A 63 -17.44 14.64 10.01
C HIS A 63 -17.80 15.11 11.43
N GLU A 64 -16.91 14.88 12.37
CA GLU A 64 -17.08 15.35 13.76
C GLU A 64 -17.09 16.89 13.81
N ALA A 65 -16.19 17.55 13.08
CA ALA A 65 -16.15 19.00 12.99
C ALA A 65 -17.42 19.60 12.32
N VAL A 66 -17.98 18.95 11.30
CA VAL A 66 -19.27 19.32 10.72
C VAL A 66 -20.38 19.24 11.77
N THR A 67 -20.40 18.15 12.55
CA THR A 67 -21.40 17.96 13.61
C THR A 67 -21.29 19.04 14.70
N ALA A 68 -20.06 19.50 14.97
CA ALA A 68 -19.79 20.61 15.90
C ALA A 68 -20.06 22.00 15.31
N GLY A 69 -20.38 22.10 14.00
CA GLY A 69 -20.60 23.37 13.29
C GLY A 69 -19.31 24.13 12.95
N ASP A 70 -18.13 23.52 13.14
CA ASP A 70 -16.84 24.10 12.75
C ASP A 70 -16.47 23.69 11.31
N TYR A 71 -17.13 24.31 10.34
CA TYR A 71 -16.94 24.00 8.93
C TYR A 71 -15.54 24.35 8.41
N ARG A 72 -14.86 25.32 9.04
CA ARG A 72 -13.46 25.64 8.69
C ARG A 72 -12.51 24.51 9.10
N LEU A 73 -12.71 23.95 10.29
CA LEU A 73 -11.94 22.80 10.77
C LEU A 73 -12.28 21.54 9.95
N ALA A 74 -13.56 21.33 9.63
CA ALA A 74 -14.01 20.26 8.76
C ALA A 74 -13.34 20.31 7.38
N LEU A 75 -13.26 21.48 6.76
CA LEU A 75 -12.57 21.69 5.50
C LEU A 75 -11.07 21.28 5.58
N ASN A 76 -10.39 21.72 6.64
CA ASN A 76 -8.98 21.37 6.83
C ASN A 76 -8.80 19.86 6.94
N TYR A 77 -9.59 19.19 7.77
CA TYR A 77 -9.52 17.74 7.90
C TYR A 77 -9.87 16.99 6.60
N ALA A 78 -10.82 17.49 5.80
CA ALA A 78 -11.14 16.90 4.50
C ALA A 78 -9.96 17.03 3.51
N LEU A 79 -9.27 18.18 3.52
CA LEU A 79 -8.07 18.38 2.70
C LEU A 79 -6.91 17.49 3.16
N ASP A 80 -6.67 17.39 4.46
CA ASP A 80 -5.65 16.51 5.05
C ASP A 80 -5.95 15.04 4.70
N SER A 81 -7.20 14.61 4.83
CA SER A 81 -7.63 13.28 4.45
C SER A 81 -7.32 12.95 2.98
N ARG A 82 -7.66 13.88 2.08
CA ARG A 82 -7.38 13.71 0.65
C ARG A 82 -5.87 13.64 0.39
N GLU A 83 -5.07 14.45 1.06
CA GLU A 83 -3.60 14.42 0.92
C GLU A 83 -3.03 13.08 1.39
N HIS A 84 -3.41 12.61 2.58
CA HIS A 84 -3.00 11.30 3.10
C HIS A 84 -3.43 10.15 2.17
N ALA A 85 -4.65 10.18 1.62
CA ALA A 85 -5.11 9.17 0.68
C ALA A 85 -4.29 9.15 -0.62
N GLN A 86 -3.90 10.33 -1.14
CA GLN A 86 -3.02 10.43 -2.30
C GLN A 86 -1.60 9.94 -2.00
N ASN A 87 -1.08 10.21 -0.79
CA ASN A 87 0.20 9.68 -0.33
C ASN A 87 0.12 8.17 -0.23
N ALA A 88 -0.93 7.63 0.40
CA ALA A 88 -1.16 6.19 0.49
C ALA A 88 -1.16 5.50 -0.88
N ALA A 89 -1.79 6.09 -1.88
CA ALA A 89 -1.80 5.55 -3.24
C ALA A 89 -0.39 5.55 -3.87
N ARG A 90 0.38 6.62 -3.69
CA ARG A 90 1.78 6.71 -4.18
C ARG A 90 2.68 5.70 -3.47
N ASP A 91 2.62 5.66 -2.14
CA ASP A 91 3.44 4.75 -1.33
C ASP A 91 3.13 3.29 -1.63
N THR A 92 1.86 2.99 -1.95
CA THR A 92 1.43 1.67 -2.41
C THR A 92 2.13 1.29 -3.71
N ALA A 93 2.13 2.19 -4.71
CA ALA A 93 2.78 1.94 -5.99
C ALA A 93 4.29 1.72 -5.82
N ASP A 94 4.95 2.55 -5.02
CA ASP A 94 6.38 2.45 -4.73
C ASP A 94 6.72 1.18 -3.96
N THR A 95 5.91 0.82 -2.97
CA THR A 95 6.10 -0.41 -2.18
C THR A 95 5.94 -1.64 -3.06
N LYS A 96 4.89 -1.70 -3.89
CA LYS A 96 4.69 -2.79 -4.84
C LYS A 96 5.83 -2.92 -5.85
N ALA A 97 6.35 -1.81 -6.38
CA ALA A 97 7.48 -1.81 -7.31
C ALA A 97 8.76 -2.34 -6.66
N ARG A 98 9.06 -1.91 -5.43
CA ARG A 98 10.21 -2.42 -4.66
C ARG A 98 10.07 -3.90 -4.35
N MET A 99 8.92 -4.34 -3.82
CA MET A 99 8.68 -5.75 -3.52
C MET A 99 8.79 -6.62 -4.76
N ARG A 100 8.20 -6.19 -5.88
CA ARG A 100 8.33 -6.90 -7.15
C ARG A 100 9.78 -7.11 -7.55
N SER A 101 10.60 -6.07 -7.54
CA SER A 101 12.02 -6.15 -7.89
C SER A 101 12.79 -7.09 -6.96
N GLU A 102 12.49 -7.05 -5.66
CA GLU A 102 13.12 -7.91 -4.67
C GLU A 102 12.72 -9.38 -4.84
N ILE A 103 11.43 -9.64 -5.10
CA ILE A 103 10.93 -10.99 -5.38
C ILE A 103 11.53 -11.56 -6.66
N GLU A 104 11.57 -10.77 -7.75
CA GLU A 104 12.16 -11.19 -9.04
C GLU A 104 13.65 -11.55 -8.86
N ARG A 105 14.40 -10.77 -8.07
CA ARG A 105 15.79 -11.08 -7.73
C ARG A 105 15.90 -12.36 -6.92
N THR A 106 15.04 -12.54 -5.90
CA THR A 106 15.04 -13.75 -5.06
C THR A 106 14.69 -14.99 -5.88
N LEU A 107 13.70 -14.90 -6.76
CA LEU A 107 13.36 -15.98 -7.69
C LEU A 107 14.55 -16.38 -8.58
N ALA A 108 15.24 -15.41 -9.16
CA ALA A 108 16.42 -15.66 -9.99
C ALA A 108 17.56 -16.32 -9.19
N GLU A 109 17.78 -15.90 -7.94
CA GLU A 109 18.76 -16.54 -7.06
C GLU A 109 18.39 -17.99 -6.72
N VAL A 110 17.12 -18.27 -6.42
CA VAL A 110 16.63 -19.62 -6.14
C VAL A 110 16.72 -20.50 -7.40
N ASP A 111 16.32 -19.97 -8.57
CA ASP A 111 16.43 -20.69 -9.85
C ASP A 111 17.88 -21.07 -10.17
N ALA A 112 18.84 -20.15 -9.95
CA ALA A 112 20.26 -20.45 -10.14
C ALA A 112 20.77 -21.55 -9.20
N ARG A 113 20.31 -21.55 -7.94
CA ARG A 113 20.64 -22.62 -6.96
C ARG A 113 20.01 -23.95 -7.33
N VAL A 114 18.76 -23.95 -7.79
CA VAL A 114 18.07 -25.14 -8.31
C VAL A 114 18.86 -25.72 -9.49
N ALA A 115 19.26 -24.92 -10.45
CA ALA A 115 20.07 -25.35 -11.59
C ALA A 115 21.41 -25.95 -11.14
N LYS A 116 22.07 -25.36 -10.14
CA LYS A 116 23.30 -25.89 -9.54
C LYS A 116 23.04 -27.27 -8.89
N ALA A 117 21.99 -27.40 -8.10
CA ALA A 117 21.64 -28.67 -7.45
C ALA A 117 21.33 -29.77 -8.49
N GLN A 118 20.60 -29.43 -9.55
CA GLN A 118 20.35 -30.35 -10.67
C GLN A 118 21.64 -30.83 -11.34
N ALA A 119 22.56 -29.88 -11.59
CA ALA A 119 23.87 -30.21 -12.18
C ALA A 119 24.70 -31.14 -11.28
N GLN A 120 24.68 -30.93 -9.96
CA GLN A 120 25.37 -31.76 -8.99
C GLN A 120 24.75 -33.18 -8.92
N ILE A 121 23.43 -33.31 -8.86
CA ILE A 121 22.75 -34.62 -8.91
C ILE A 121 23.14 -35.37 -10.20
N ALA A 122 23.06 -34.69 -11.35
CA ALA A 122 23.46 -35.30 -12.63
C ALA A 122 24.94 -35.67 -12.69
N ALA A 123 25.83 -34.96 -12.02
CA ALA A 123 27.26 -35.30 -11.90
C ALA A 123 27.44 -36.54 -11.00
N ALA A 124 26.75 -36.62 -9.88
CA ALA A 124 26.77 -37.77 -8.97
C ALA A 124 26.24 -39.03 -9.64
N GLU A 125 25.18 -38.94 -10.45
CA GLU A 125 24.66 -40.07 -11.27
C GLU A 125 25.72 -40.55 -12.26
N ARG A 126 26.41 -39.65 -12.97
CA ARG A 126 27.50 -39.99 -13.89
C ARG A 126 28.68 -40.63 -13.17
N ALA A 127 28.97 -40.20 -11.94
CA ALA A 127 29.98 -40.83 -11.09
C ALA A 127 29.55 -42.13 -10.46
N ARG A 128 28.35 -42.65 -10.81
CA ARG A 128 27.78 -43.90 -10.31
C ARG A 128 27.58 -43.94 -8.79
N VAL A 129 27.29 -42.80 -8.18
CA VAL A 129 26.85 -42.76 -6.78
C VAL A 129 25.61 -43.64 -6.61
N PRO A 130 25.54 -44.47 -5.55
CA PRO A 130 24.38 -45.37 -5.38
C PRO A 130 23.05 -44.61 -5.40
N PRO A 131 22.06 -45.05 -6.22
CA PRO A 131 20.78 -44.31 -6.39
C PRO A 131 20.00 -44.10 -5.08
N ARG A 132 20.23 -44.95 -4.07
CA ARG A 132 19.63 -44.81 -2.74
C ARG A 132 20.03 -43.49 -2.05
N LEU A 133 21.24 -42.99 -2.31
CA LEU A 133 21.74 -41.74 -1.72
C LEU A 133 21.19 -40.51 -2.46
N LEU A 134 20.85 -40.63 -3.73
CA LEU A 134 20.34 -39.54 -4.54
C LEU A 134 18.81 -39.39 -4.48
N ARG A 135 18.09 -40.40 -3.98
CA ARG A 135 16.61 -40.40 -3.97
C ARG A 135 16.04 -39.26 -3.17
N GLN A 136 16.58 -38.98 -1.98
CA GLN A 136 16.07 -37.91 -1.10
C GLN A 136 16.37 -36.54 -1.67
N PRO A 137 17.65 -36.20 -2.01
CA PRO A 137 17.97 -34.91 -2.63
C PRO A 137 17.16 -34.63 -3.90
N THR A 138 17.00 -35.64 -4.78
CA THR A 138 16.19 -35.50 -6.01
C THR A 138 14.72 -35.16 -5.69
N ARG A 139 14.16 -35.81 -4.68
CA ARG A 139 12.77 -35.62 -4.28
C ARG A 139 12.57 -34.26 -3.65
N ASP A 140 13.48 -33.82 -2.76
CA ASP A 140 13.43 -32.55 -2.10
C ASP A 140 13.57 -31.41 -3.11
N LEU A 141 14.47 -31.55 -4.09
CA LEU A 141 14.61 -30.59 -5.17
C LEU A 141 13.35 -30.49 -6.03
N ALA A 142 12.74 -31.63 -6.38
CA ALA A 142 11.48 -31.64 -7.12
C ALA A 142 10.35 -30.93 -6.37
N THR A 143 10.31 -31.06 -5.04
CA THR A 143 9.35 -30.33 -4.19
C THR A 143 9.59 -28.84 -4.24
N VAL A 144 10.85 -28.38 -4.12
CA VAL A 144 11.16 -26.95 -4.22
C VAL A 144 10.77 -26.40 -5.59
N VAL A 145 11.06 -27.11 -6.68
CA VAL A 145 10.67 -26.69 -8.05
C VAL A 145 9.15 -26.58 -8.18
N ALA A 146 8.39 -27.48 -7.57
CA ALA A 146 6.93 -27.41 -7.56
C ALA A 146 6.43 -26.22 -6.74
N ASP A 147 7.00 -25.99 -5.57
CA ASP A 147 6.62 -24.88 -4.66
C ASP A 147 6.91 -23.50 -5.27
N LEU A 148 7.90 -23.38 -6.17
CA LEU A 148 8.18 -22.13 -6.89
C LEU A 148 7.06 -21.67 -7.83
N GLN A 149 6.08 -22.50 -8.14
CA GLN A 149 4.94 -22.10 -8.95
C GLN A 149 4.05 -21.10 -8.20
N GLU A 150 3.90 -21.24 -6.89
CA GLU A 150 3.07 -20.37 -6.08
C GLU A 150 3.57 -18.90 -6.08
N PRO A 151 4.84 -18.60 -5.72
CA PRO A 151 5.31 -17.23 -5.75
C PRO A 151 5.30 -16.62 -7.16
N ARG A 152 5.55 -17.42 -8.21
CA ARG A 152 5.46 -16.93 -9.59
C ARG A 152 4.02 -16.56 -9.96
N ALA A 153 3.04 -17.38 -9.59
CA ALA A 153 1.63 -17.07 -9.80
C ALA A 153 1.18 -15.84 -9.00
N ALA A 154 1.64 -15.71 -7.75
CA ALA A 154 1.34 -14.56 -6.91
C ALA A 154 1.90 -13.25 -7.51
N VAL A 155 3.14 -13.26 -8.01
CA VAL A 155 3.73 -12.10 -8.73
C VAL A 155 2.91 -11.75 -9.97
N ALA A 156 2.53 -12.75 -10.77
CA ALA A 156 1.72 -12.52 -11.97
C ALA A 156 0.34 -11.94 -11.63
N GLY A 157 -0.21 -12.30 -10.47
CA GLY A 157 -1.46 -11.74 -9.93
C GLY A 157 -1.31 -10.39 -9.21
N GLY A 158 -0.08 -9.89 -9.01
CA GLY A 158 0.18 -8.64 -8.28
C GLY A 158 0.08 -8.75 -6.77
N ASP A 159 0.01 -9.96 -6.22
CA ASP A 159 0.01 -10.24 -4.77
C ASP A 159 1.44 -10.46 -4.28
N TYR A 160 2.13 -9.34 -4.06
CA TYR A 160 3.55 -9.38 -3.67
C TYR A 160 3.76 -9.82 -2.23
N LEU A 161 2.79 -9.61 -1.34
CA LEU A 161 2.87 -10.09 0.05
C LEU A 161 2.87 -11.61 0.09
N ARG A 162 1.93 -12.23 -0.64
CA ARG A 162 1.86 -13.69 -0.77
C ARG A 162 3.10 -14.26 -1.45
N ALA A 163 3.60 -13.61 -2.50
CA ALA A 163 4.82 -14.03 -3.18
C ALA A 163 6.04 -14.02 -2.24
N THR A 164 6.19 -12.98 -1.42
CA THR A 164 7.26 -12.89 -0.42
C THR A 164 7.15 -14.01 0.60
N GLN A 165 5.95 -14.26 1.13
CA GLN A 165 5.71 -15.32 2.10
C GLN A 165 5.99 -16.72 1.51
N ALA A 166 5.60 -16.95 0.26
CA ALA A 166 5.84 -18.23 -0.42
C ALA A 166 7.33 -18.47 -0.73
N LEU A 167 8.14 -17.43 -0.82
CA LEU A 167 9.59 -17.53 -1.03
C LEU A 167 10.39 -17.73 0.26
N ASP A 168 9.75 -17.53 1.42
CA ASP A 168 10.43 -17.66 2.71
C ASP A 168 10.97 -19.09 2.89
N GLY A 169 12.23 -19.19 3.34
CA GLY A 169 12.92 -20.47 3.56
C GLY A 169 13.28 -21.26 2.30
N MET A 170 12.94 -20.80 1.08
CA MET A 170 13.24 -21.57 -0.14
C MET A 170 14.74 -21.64 -0.43
N LYS A 171 15.49 -20.59 -0.17
CA LYS A 171 16.95 -20.57 -0.36
C LYS A 171 17.63 -21.63 0.50
N GLU A 172 17.26 -21.71 1.76
CA GLU A 172 17.79 -22.67 2.75
C GLU A 172 17.45 -24.11 2.36
N ARG A 173 16.23 -24.35 1.84
CA ARG A 173 15.82 -25.67 1.38
C ARG A 173 16.67 -26.15 0.19
N VAL A 174 16.97 -25.29 -0.77
CA VAL A 174 17.85 -25.63 -1.91
C VAL A 174 19.29 -25.83 -1.45
N GLU A 175 19.80 -24.97 -0.54
CA GLU A 175 21.15 -25.12 0.01
C GLU A 175 21.34 -26.46 0.73
N LYS A 176 20.32 -26.90 1.48
CA LYS A 176 20.34 -28.23 2.09
C LYS A 176 20.49 -29.33 1.06
N VAL A 177 19.72 -29.28 -0.04
CA VAL A 177 19.85 -30.25 -1.14
C VAL A 177 21.27 -30.24 -1.74
N VAL A 178 21.83 -29.05 -1.97
CA VAL A 178 23.19 -28.89 -2.49
C VAL A 178 24.22 -29.53 -1.55
N ALA A 179 24.06 -29.36 -0.24
CA ALA A 179 24.95 -29.93 0.76
C ALA A 179 24.85 -31.46 0.89
N GLU A 180 23.68 -32.02 0.65
CA GLU A 180 23.44 -33.48 0.69
C GLU A 180 24.03 -34.22 -0.52
N VAL A 181 24.35 -33.54 -1.60
CA VAL A 181 24.89 -34.10 -2.87
C VAL A 181 26.38 -33.80 -3.04
N ALA A 182 26.94 -32.85 -2.24
CA ALA A 182 28.36 -32.46 -2.30
C ALA A 182 29.25 -33.53 -1.63
#